data_f09f9e8d94e13a3117511ba1be041e96
#
_entry.id   f09f9e8d94e13a3117511ba1be041e96
#
_cell.length_a   1.000
_cell.length_b   1.000
_cell.length_c   1.000
_cell.angle_alpha   90.00
_cell.angle_beta   90.00
_cell.angle_gamma   90.00
#
_symmetry.space_group_name_H-M   'P 1'
#
loop_
_entity.id
_entity.type
_entity.pdbx_description
1 polymer ?
#
loop_
_entity_poly.entity_id
_entity_poly.type
_entity_poly.pdbx_seq_one_letter_code
_entity_poly.pdbx_strand_id
1 'polypeptide(L)'
;ANEKVEGSNPFARSITWTQVLKNFIMSDLSKKKCVACDGNIPPFDTSEIHKYLKKVDGWDVKNNENKNFYLIKDFKFKNFKESQIFVNKVGHIAEEENHHPDIFFGWGYCRVKIFTHAIKGLAESDFILAAKIDKI
;
A
#
# COMPACT_ATOMS: atom_id res chain seq x y z
N ALA A 1 -41.90 -3.89 -5.03
CA ALA A 1 -40.59 -3.29 -4.87
C ALA A 1 -39.82 -4.13 -3.88
N ASN A 2 -38.98 -5.00 -4.39
CA ASN A 2 -38.06 -5.73 -3.56
C ASN A 2 -36.90 -4.82 -3.26
N GLU A 3 -36.96 -4.14 -2.15
CA GLU A 3 -35.75 -3.73 -1.51
C GLU A 3 -35.01 -4.97 -1.06
N LYS A 4 -34.06 -5.37 -1.85
CA LYS A 4 -33.03 -6.22 -1.41
C LYS A 4 -32.30 -5.45 -0.32
N VAL A 5 -32.59 -5.74 0.90
CA VAL A 5 -31.68 -5.44 1.99
C VAL A 5 -30.46 -6.27 1.70
N GLU A 6 -29.54 -5.70 0.97
CA GLU A 6 -28.23 -6.26 0.83
C GLU A 6 -27.68 -6.37 2.23
N GLY A 7 -27.41 -7.62 2.61
CA GLY A 7 -26.73 -7.85 3.86
C GLY A 7 -25.56 -6.90 3.94
N SER A 8 -25.57 -6.05 4.94
CA SER A 8 -24.52 -5.10 5.17
C SER A 8 -23.20 -5.87 5.26
N ASN A 9 -22.47 -5.89 4.16
CA ASN A 9 -21.07 -6.26 4.23
C ASN A 9 -20.40 -5.18 5.07
N PRO A 10 -19.98 -5.45 6.31
CA PRO A 10 -19.35 -4.45 7.17
C PRO A 10 -18.05 -3.91 6.58
N PHE A 11 -17.56 -4.52 5.51
CA PHE A 11 -16.38 -4.11 4.75
C PHE A 11 -16.73 -3.41 3.44
N ALA A 12 -18.01 -3.33 3.04
CA ALA A 12 -18.45 -2.51 1.94
C ALA A 12 -18.44 -1.06 2.39
N ARG A 13 -17.34 -0.36 2.14
CA ARG A 13 -17.30 1.08 2.26
C ARG A 13 -18.25 1.66 1.22
N SER A 14 -19.34 2.28 1.67
CA SER A 14 -20.13 3.12 0.79
C SER A 14 -19.23 4.27 0.34
N ILE A 15 -18.89 4.29 -0.94
CA ILE A 15 -18.13 5.37 -1.54
C ILE A 15 -19.07 6.58 -1.63
N THR A 16 -18.83 7.56 -0.78
CA THR A 16 -19.53 8.84 -0.86
C THR A 16 -19.01 9.64 -2.06
N TRP A 17 -19.85 10.52 -2.61
CA TRP A 17 -19.44 11.46 -3.66
C TRP A 17 -18.21 12.28 -3.26
N THR A 18 -18.08 12.62 -1.99
CA THR A 18 -16.92 13.31 -1.44
C THR A 18 -15.66 12.47 -1.59
N GLN A 19 -15.77 11.16 -1.46
CA GLN A 19 -14.64 10.23 -1.63
C GLN A 19 -14.30 10.01 -3.10
N VAL A 20 -15.29 9.98 -3.99
CA VAL A 20 -15.10 9.95 -5.44
C VAL A 20 -14.40 11.22 -5.91
N LEU A 21 -14.82 12.39 -5.43
CA LEU A 21 -14.15 13.66 -5.74
C LEU A 21 -12.74 13.73 -5.16
N LYS A 22 -12.50 13.23 -3.95
CA LYS A 22 -11.15 13.11 -3.39
C LYS A 22 -10.26 12.22 -4.25
N ASN A 23 -10.77 11.07 -4.69
CA ASN A 23 -10.04 10.15 -5.57
C ASN A 23 -9.78 10.76 -6.94
N PHE A 24 -10.65 11.65 -7.42
CA PHE A 24 -10.51 12.34 -8.71
C PHE A 24 -9.55 13.54 -8.62
N ILE A 25 -9.58 14.29 -7.52
CA ILE A 25 -8.77 15.50 -7.31
C ILE A 25 -7.38 15.17 -6.77
N MET A 26 -7.24 14.08 -6.00
CA MET A 26 -5.94 13.62 -5.51
C MET A 26 -5.19 12.95 -6.65
N SER A 27 -4.00 13.48 -6.96
CA SER A 27 -3.10 12.82 -7.89
C SER A 27 -2.95 11.35 -7.50
N ASP A 28 -3.38 10.47 -8.39
CA ASP A 28 -3.27 9.03 -8.19
C ASP A 28 -1.78 8.64 -8.08
N LEU A 29 -1.33 8.29 -6.90
CA LEU A 29 0.06 7.91 -6.65
C LEU A 29 0.50 6.73 -7.51
N SER A 30 -0.43 5.85 -7.88
CA SER A 30 -0.11 4.68 -8.72
C SER A 30 0.39 5.05 -10.12
N LYS A 31 0.16 6.28 -10.57
CA LYS A 31 0.64 6.79 -11.86
C LYS A 31 2.02 7.44 -11.79
N LYS A 32 2.55 7.68 -10.60
CA LYS A 32 3.89 8.22 -10.41
C LYS A 32 4.95 7.13 -10.49
N LYS A 33 6.17 7.51 -10.85
CA LYS A 33 7.35 6.66 -10.74
C LYS A 33 8.00 6.82 -9.36
N CYS A 34 8.49 5.72 -8.82
CA CYS A 34 9.37 5.78 -7.66
C CYS A 34 10.68 6.48 -8.05
N VAL A 35 11.12 7.42 -7.23
CA VAL A 35 12.42 8.06 -7.37
C VAL A 35 13.38 7.35 -6.45
N ALA A 36 14.55 6.96 -6.95
CA ALA A 36 15.59 6.34 -6.15
C ALA A 36 15.98 7.28 -4.99
N CYS A 37 15.80 6.80 -3.78
CA CYS A 37 16.25 7.52 -2.59
C CYS A 37 17.73 7.22 -2.38
N ASP A 38 18.57 8.20 -2.64
CA ASP A 38 20.03 8.13 -2.47
C ASP A 38 20.52 8.38 -1.02
N GLY A 39 19.57 8.47 -0.07
CA GLY A 39 19.87 8.71 1.34
C GLY A 39 20.06 10.18 1.72
N ASN A 40 19.93 11.11 0.79
CA ASN A 40 20.11 12.54 1.03
C ASN A 40 18.84 13.28 1.45
N ILE A 41 17.69 12.61 1.42
CA ILE A 41 16.41 13.16 1.87
C ILE A 41 16.07 12.63 3.26
N PRO A 42 15.55 13.49 4.17
CA PRO A 42 15.07 13.01 5.46
C PRO A 42 13.82 12.12 5.27
N PRO A 43 13.61 11.12 6.13
CA PRO A 43 12.38 10.36 6.14
C PRO A 43 11.19 11.27 6.49
N PHE A 44 10.01 10.89 6.01
CA PHE A 44 8.76 11.58 6.35
C PHE A 44 8.54 11.62 7.87
N ASP A 45 8.11 12.77 8.35
CA ASP A 45 7.60 12.92 9.70
C ASP A 45 6.17 12.33 9.84
N THR A 46 5.66 12.28 11.06
CA THR A 46 4.32 11.74 11.34
C THR A 46 3.21 12.46 10.58
N SER A 47 3.34 13.77 10.38
CA SER A 47 2.36 14.59 9.66
C SER A 47 2.30 14.22 8.17
N GLU A 48 3.46 14.09 7.55
CA GLU A 48 3.59 13.67 6.16
C GLU A 48 3.09 12.24 5.95
N ILE A 49 3.44 11.32 6.86
CA ILE A 49 2.95 9.94 6.86
C ILE A 49 1.42 9.93 6.90
N HIS A 50 0.79 10.67 7.80
CA HIS A 50 -0.67 10.75 7.87
C HIS A 50 -1.30 11.28 6.59
N LYS A 51 -0.69 12.29 5.98
CA LYS A 51 -1.15 12.86 4.72
C LYS A 51 -1.12 11.82 3.58
N TYR A 52 -0.02 11.08 3.47
CA TYR A 52 0.14 10.08 2.41
C TYR A 52 -0.65 8.79 2.68
N LEU A 53 -0.83 8.41 3.94
CA LEU A 53 -1.60 7.22 4.31
C LEU A 53 -3.06 7.28 3.82
N LYS A 54 -3.62 8.48 3.71
CA LYS A 54 -4.97 8.69 3.14
C LYS A 54 -5.06 8.43 1.64
N LYS A 55 -3.93 8.34 0.96
CA LYS A 55 -3.84 8.12 -0.50
C LYS A 55 -3.69 6.65 -0.90
N VAL A 56 -3.54 5.77 0.07
CA VAL A 56 -3.42 4.33 -0.11
C VAL A 56 -4.52 3.62 0.68
N ASP A 57 -4.87 2.40 0.29
CA ASP A 57 -5.99 1.68 0.88
C ASP A 57 -5.55 0.52 1.76
N GLY A 58 -5.97 0.54 3.03
CA GLY A 58 -5.79 -0.57 3.96
C GLY A 58 -4.36 -0.83 4.41
N TRP A 59 -3.46 0.14 4.24
CA TRP A 59 -2.09 0.06 4.75
C TRP A 59 -2.03 0.61 6.17
N ASP A 60 -1.29 -0.10 7.02
CA ASP A 60 -0.93 0.34 8.36
C ASP A 60 0.49 0.87 8.39
N VAL A 61 0.75 1.81 9.30
CA VAL A 61 2.09 2.28 9.61
C VAL A 61 2.50 1.70 10.95
N LYS A 62 3.66 1.07 10.97
CA LYS A 62 4.29 0.58 12.21
C LYS A 62 5.73 1.09 12.29
N ASN A 63 6.34 0.96 13.44
CA ASN A 63 7.75 1.23 13.61
C ASN A 63 8.48 -0.01 14.16
N ASN A 64 9.74 -0.10 13.84
CA ASN A 64 10.63 -1.12 14.39
C ASN A 64 11.22 -0.66 15.74
N GLU A 65 12.08 -1.49 16.34
CA GLU A 65 12.76 -1.22 17.61
C GLU A 65 13.59 0.08 17.59
N ASN A 66 14.08 0.48 16.41
CA ASN A 66 14.84 1.72 16.21
C ASN A 66 13.93 2.92 15.89
N LYS A 67 12.62 2.79 16.06
CA LYS A 67 11.60 3.81 15.76
C LYS A 67 11.54 4.23 14.28
N ASN A 68 12.03 3.39 13.37
CA ASN A 68 11.92 3.61 11.93
C ASN A 68 10.56 3.13 11.44
N PHE A 69 9.81 4.00 10.76
CA PHE A 69 8.48 3.69 10.25
C PHE A 69 8.54 2.84 8.98
N TYR A 70 7.54 1.98 8.82
CA TYR A 70 7.30 1.19 7.63
C TYR A 70 5.80 1.01 7.37
N LEU A 71 5.45 0.80 6.11
CA LEU A 71 4.10 0.40 5.70
C LEU A 71 3.97 -1.12 5.76
N ILE A 72 2.79 -1.60 6.15
CA ILE A 72 2.48 -3.03 6.17
C ILE A 72 1.02 -3.26 5.78
N LYS A 73 0.78 -4.31 5.00
CA LYS A 73 -0.56 -4.75 4.61
C LYS A 73 -0.62 -6.26 4.48
N ASP A 74 -1.70 -6.84 4.98
CA ASP A 74 -2.02 -8.26 4.85
C ASP A 74 -3.08 -8.48 3.77
N PHE A 75 -2.80 -9.42 2.87
CA PHE A 75 -3.71 -9.86 1.82
C PHE A 75 -4.12 -11.32 2.07
N LYS A 76 -5.37 -11.65 1.77
CA LYS A 76 -5.93 -13.00 1.95
C LYS A 76 -6.34 -13.60 0.60
N PHE A 77 -6.08 -14.89 0.46
CA PHE A 77 -6.35 -15.65 -0.76
C PHE A 77 -6.98 -17.01 -0.42
N LYS A 78 -7.53 -17.67 -1.42
CA LYS A 78 -8.16 -18.99 -1.27
C LYS A 78 -7.16 -20.10 -0.97
N ASN A 79 -5.94 -20.00 -1.52
CA ASN A 79 -4.97 -21.08 -1.49
C ASN A 79 -3.55 -20.54 -1.76
N PHE A 80 -2.57 -21.43 -1.75
CA PHE A 80 -1.18 -21.09 -1.99
C PHE A 80 -0.93 -20.54 -3.40
N LYS A 81 -1.58 -21.11 -4.42
CA LYS A 81 -1.41 -20.69 -5.82
C LYS A 81 -1.82 -19.24 -6.03
N GLU A 82 -2.95 -18.83 -5.47
CA GLU A 82 -3.40 -17.43 -5.56
C GLU A 82 -2.44 -16.48 -4.83
N SER A 83 -1.95 -16.86 -3.65
CA SER A 83 -0.92 -16.09 -2.94
C SER A 83 0.34 -15.94 -3.79
N GLN A 84 0.80 -17.02 -4.42
CA GLN A 84 1.99 -17.00 -5.27
C GLN A 84 1.81 -16.11 -6.50
N ILE A 85 0.65 -16.16 -7.16
CA ILE A 85 0.34 -15.30 -8.30
C ILE A 85 0.41 -13.83 -7.89
N PHE A 86 -0.16 -13.48 -6.74
CA PHE A 86 -0.10 -12.12 -6.21
C PHE A 86 1.35 -11.69 -5.94
N VAL A 87 2.13 -12.52 -5.27
CA VAL A 87 3.55 -12.24 -4.96
C VAL A 87 4.36 -12.00 -6.23
N ASN A 88 4.13 -12.77 -7.28
CA ASN A 88 4.81 -12.58 -8.57
C ASN A 88 4.46 -11.23 -9.19
N LYS A 89 3.21 -10.79 -9.10
CA LYS A 89 2.78 -9.47 -9.57
C LYS A 89 3.42 -8.34 -8.76
N VAL A 90 3.46 -8.46 -7.44
CA VAL A 90 4.15 -7.49 -6.56
C VAL A 90 5.63 -7.41 -6.91
N GLY A 91 6.28 -8.56 -7.10
CA GLY A 91 7.69 -8.62 -7.48
C GLY A 91 7.97 -7.94 -8.81
N HIS A 92 7.11 -8.13 -9.80
CA HIS A 92 7.22 -7.46 -11.09
C HIS A 92 7.14 -5.93 -10.98
N ILE A 93 6.16 -5.43 -10.23
CA ILE A 93 6.04 -3.97 -9.96
C ILE A 93 7.28 -3.46 -9.23
N ALA A 94 7.77 -4.19 -8.24
CA ALA A 94 8.94 -3.80 -7.46
C ALA A 94 10.20 -3.66 -8.34
N GLU A 95 10.38 -4.58 -9.29
CA GLU A 95 11.47 -4.52 -10.29
C GLU A 95 11.32 -3.33 -11.23
N GLU A 96 10.10 -3.09 -11.76
CA GLU A 96 9.83 -1.95 -12.63
C GLU A 96 10.08 -0.58 -11.96
N GLU A 97 9.77 -0.51 -10.66
CA GLU A 97 9.95 0.72 -9.87
C GLU A 97 11.33 0.83 -9.22
N ASN A 98 12.14 -0.23 -9.30
CA ASN A 98 13.43 -0.33 -8.60
C ASN A 98 13.29 0.00 -7.10
N HIS A 99 12.20 -0.47 -6.49
CA HIS A 99 11.89 -0.29 -5.07
C HIS A 99 11.31 -1.59 -4.52
N HIS A 100 12.02 -2.24 -3.60
CA HIS A 100 11.77 -3.63 -3.24
C HIS A 100 11.19 -3.74 -1.84
N PRO A 101 9.95 -4.28 -1.69
CA PRO A 101 9.36 -4.56 -0.39
C PRO A 101 9.89 -5.88 0.18
N ASP A 102 9.72 -6.07 1.49
CA ASP A 102 9.79 -7.40 2.09
C ASP A 102 8.44 -8.10 1.91
N ILE A 103 8.47 -9.35 1.45
CA ILE A 103 7.25 -10.13 1.18
C ILE A 103 7.31 -11.42 1.99
N PHE A 104 6.26 -11.66 2.77
CA PHE A 104 6.05 -12.88 3.54
C PHE A 104 4.75 -13.51 3.04
N PHE A 105 4.79 -14.72 2.53
CA PHE A 105 3.59 -15.36 2.04
C PHE A 105 3.57 -16.86 2.31
N GLY A 106 2.38 -17.41 2.24
CA GLY A 106 2.14 -18.82 2.39
C GLY A 106 0.76 -19.21 1.88
N TRP A 107 0.25 -20.31 2.36
CA TRP A 107 -1.07 -20.79 1.95
C TRP A 107 -2.15 -19.80 2.35
N GLY A 108 -2.74 -19.12 1.38
CA GLY A 108 -3.87 -18.22 1.57
C GLY A 108 -3.54 -16.84 2.14
N TYR A 109 -2.28 -16.45 2.22
CA TYR A 109 -1.91 -15.12 2.70
C TYR A 109 -0.64 -14.57 2.04
N CYS A 110 -0.58 -13.25 2.03
CA CYS A 110 0.64 -12.49 1.72
C CYS A 110 0.70 -11.24 2.58
N ARG A 111 1.83 -11.01 3.22
CA ARG A 111 2.14 -9.79 3.95
C ARG A 111 3.20 -9.01 3.20
N VAL A 112 2.93 -7.76 2.90
CA VAL A 112 3.87 -6.86 2.24
C VAL A 112 4.29 -5.78 3.21
N LYS A 113 5.60 -5.58 3.36
CA LYS A 113 6.21 -4.54 4.18
C LYS A 113 7.08 -3.65 3.31
N ILE A 114 6.84 -2.35 3.35
CA ILE A 114 7.53 -1.37 2.52
C ILE A 114 8.21 -0.32 3.38
N PHE A 115 9.46 -0.05 3.12
CA PHE A 115 10.21 1.07 3.68
C PHE A 115 11.46 1.35 2.84
N THR A 116 12.01 2.53 2.97
CA THR A 116 13.24 2.92 2.27
C THR A 116 14.45 2.75 3.19
N HIS A 117 15.28 1.75 2.90
CA HIS A 117 16.45 1.40 3.72
C HIS A 117 17.46 2.55 3.82
N ALA A 118 17.71 3.26 2.72
CA ALA A 118 18.70 4.34 2.66
C ALA A 118 18.45 5.49 3.63
N ILE A 119 17.18 5.78 3.92
CA ILE A 119 16.76 6.86 4.84
C ILE A 119 16.22 6.35 6.16
N LYS A 120 16.18 5.04 6.37
CA LYS A 120 15.66 4.37 7.57
C LYS A 120 14.24 4.80 7.95
N GLY A 121 13.36 4.86 6.95
CA GLY A 121 11.98 5.29 7.15
C GLY A 121 11.18 5.33 5.87
N LEU A 122 10.15 6.18 5.84
CA LEU A 122 9.23 6.32 4.72
C LEU A 122 9.51 7.59 3.91
N ALA A 123 9.30 7.48 2.61
CA ALA A 123 9.30 8.57 1.64
C ALA A 123 8.13 8.40 0.68
N GLU A 124 7.93 9.32 -0.25
CA GLU A 124 6.87 9.25 -1.25
C GLU A 124 6.91 7.95 -2.06
N SER A 125 8.10 7.45 -2.39
CA SER A 125 8.27 6.20 -3.15
C SER A 125 7.63 4.99 -2.49
N ASP A 126 7.62 4.92 -1.16
CA ASP A 126 6.98 3.82 -0.43
C ASP A 126 5.46 3.83 -0.64
N PHE A 127 4.85 5.01 -0.63
CA PHE A 127 3.42 5.19 -0.87
C PHE A 127 3.05 5.01 -2.35
N ILE A 128 3.94 5.36 -3.28
CA ILE A 128 3.75 5.08 -4.70
C ILE A 128 3.72 3.57 -4.93
N LEU A 129 4.66 2.83 -4.37
CA LEU A 129 4.69 1.37 -4.47
C LEU A 129 3.43 0.74 -3.85
N ALA A 130 3.02 1.20 -2.67
CA ALA A 130 1.80 0.76 -2.01
C ALA A 130 0.56 0.99 -2.89
N ALA A 131 0.43 2.18 -3.48
CA ALA A 131 -0.67 2.52 -4.37
C ALA A 131 -0.71 1.64 -5.64
N LYS A 132 0.45 1.28 -6.19
CA LYS A 132 0.55 0.37 -7.35
C LYS A 132 0.14 -1.05 -6.97
N ILE A 133 0.55 -1.53 -5.81
CA ILE A 133 0.14 -2.83 -5.29
C ILE A 133 -1.37 -2.90 -5.05
N ASP A 134 -2.00 -1.80 -4.62
CA ASP A 134 -3.45 -1.71 -4.44
C ASP A 134 -4.24 -1.87 -5.75
N LYS A 135 -3.59 -1.72 -6.91
CA LYS A 135 -4.21 -1.88 -8.23
C LYS A 135 -4.15 -3.31 -8.79
N ILE A 136 -3.43 -4.21 -8.14
CA ILE A 136 -3.40 -5.63 -8.52
C ILE A 136 -4.75 -6.27 -8.21
#